data_f7c427a74cd2ead65f99bce8b9c7904a
#
_entry.id   f7c427a74cd2ead65f99bce8b9c7904a
#
_cell.length_a   1.000
_cell.length_b   1.000
_cell.length_c   1.000
_cell.angle_alpha   90.00
_cell.angle_beta   90.00
_cell.angle_gamma   90.00
#
_symmetry.space_group_name_H-M   'P 1'
#
loop_
_entity.id
_entity.type
_entity.pdbx_description
1 polymer ?
#
loop_
_entity_poly.entity_id
_entity_poly.type
_entity_poly.pdbx_seq_one_letter_code
_entity_poly.pdbx_strand_id
1 'polypeptide(L)'
;MSKKLNTTDATLLVMGSMIGSGIFLVSSEVGRSLTSPIWWIGTWILTSFLTVTGAYAYGKLSSKFPATGGQYIYLKEAYNPLTGFLFGWTTFLVIQTGTIAAVAVAFARYTGFIWPDYINDVPMIGNYITSQQILAAILIVILTGANLKGISFAAIIQNVFTVTKIGAIVLIIIIGLFVGIQNEWIHFNNFFVEGNTLDPLTNKLEYVSTTTLLSIFGAAMIGPLFSSSAWNNVTFASQDFEHPQKTIAKGLVYGSALVCALYLLTNIAYLAILPLQGDPNGSTSYLRGIMFASQDRLGSAALQTVLGNIGALVMAILIMISTFGCNNGIILAGGRLFEAMAHDKLFFKKAAEVNHNNAPAYSLIIQGVWSILLCFSGSYNSLLDFTVFAILLFYFLTVLAVFNQRIMQEKLAFKDQLLFASYLILLLLISINLLYTKTVPSSIGLGIVLAGIPFYYVMKKREIN
;
A
#
# COMPACT_ATOMS: atom_id res chain seq x y z
N MET A 1 30.41 -7.49 -13.07
CA MET A 1 29.60 -6.32 -12.67
C MET A 1 28.15 -6.67 -12.93
N SER A 2 27.25 -6.63 -11.94
CA SER A 2 25.82 -6.82 -12.16
C SER A 2 25.29 -5.70 -13.07
N LYS A 3 24.43 -6.02 -14.01
CA LYS A 3 23.79 -5.05 -14.89
C LYS A 3 22.95 -4.10 -14.04
N LYS A 4 23.22 -2.79 -14.13
CA LYS A 4 22.43 -1.78 -13.43
C LYS A 4 21.04 -1.64 -14.05
N LEU A 5 20.04 -1.26 -13.24
CA LEU A 5 18.65 -1.13 -13.63
C LEU A 5 18.39 0.18 -14.37
N ASN A 6 17.52 0.13 -15.38
CA ASN A 6 17.14 1.27 -16.21
C ASN A 6 15.79 1.88 -15.81
N THR A 7 15.30 2.88 -16.56
CA THR A 7 14.01 3.57 -16.27
C THR A 7 12.80 2.62 -16.38
N THR A 8 12.81 1.67 -17.29
CA THR A 8 11.74 0.66 -17.40
C THR A 8 11.72 -0.23 -16.18
N ASP A 9 12.90 -0.68 -15.73
CA ASP A 9 13.03 -1.48 -14.51
C ASP A 9 12.54 -0.70 -13.28
N ALA A 10 12.88 0.61 -13.17
CA ALA A 10 12.37 1.47 -12.10
C ALA A 10 10.84 1.58 -12.13
N THR A 11 10.25 1.78 -13.32
CA THR A 11 8.81 1.86 -13.51
C THR A 11 8.14 0.55 -13.09
N LEU A 12 8.66 -0.61 -13.53
CA LEU A 12 8.14 -1.93 -13.17
C LEU A 12 8.30 -2.24 -11.68
N LEU A 13 9.38 -1.76 -11.03
CA LEU A 13 9.55 -1.90 -9.59
C LEU A 13 8.52 -1.09 -8.81
N VAL A 14 8.23 0.15 -9.23
CA VAL A 14 7.16 0.97 -8.65
C VAL A 14 5.82 0.26 -8.80
N MET A 15 5.45 -0.13 -10.03
CA MET A 15 4.20 -0.85 -10.30
C MET A 15 4.12 -2.16 -9.50
N GLY A 16 5.22 -2.89 -9.46
CA GLY A 16 5.32 -4.16 -8.74
C GLY A 16 5.18 -4.02 -7.22
N SER A 17 5.64 -2.94 -6.63
CA SER A 17 5.48 -2.67 -5.20
C SER A 17 4.07 -2.16 -4.86
N MET A 18 3.46 -1.35 -5.73
CA MET A 18 2.12 -0.81 -5.53
C MET A 18 1.02 -1.86 -5.73
N ILE A 19 1.09 -2.65 -6.82
CA ILE A 19 0.03 -3.62 -7.16
C ILE A 19 0.16 -4.84 -6.22
N GLY A 20 -0.58 -4.80 -5.14
CA GLY A 20 -0.69 -5.86 -4.14
C GLY A 20 -2.10 -6.44 -4.05
N SER A 21 -2.62 -6.53 -2.83
CA SER A 21 -3.98 -6.99 -2.53
C SER A 21 -5.03 -5.90 -2.57
N GLY A 22 -4.64 -4.63 -2.37
CA GLY A 22 -5.55 -3.54 -2.05
C GLY A 22 -6.66 -3.37 -3.09
N ILE A 23 -6.34 -3.22 -4.37
CA ILE A 23 -7.34 -3.03 -5.44
C ILE A 23 -8.38 -4.17 -5.52
N PHE A 24 -8.04 -5.36 -5.03
CA PHE A 24 -8.90 -6.53 -5.07
C PHE A 24 -9.74 -6.73 -3.79
N LEU A 25 -9.48 -5.96 -2.73
CA LEU A 25 -10.12 -6.11 -1.42
C LEU A 25 -10.80 -4.82 -0.95
N VAL A 26 -10.10 -3.68 -0.96
CA VAL A 26 -10.53 -2.49 -0.23
C VAL A 26 -11.75 -1.80 -0.82
N SER A 27 -12.02 -1.97 -2.12
CA SER A 27 -13.15 -1.32 -2.78
C SER A 27 -14.50 -1.76 -2.21
N SER A 28 -14.61 -2.96 -1.62
CA SER A 28 -15.81 -3.42 -0.92
C SER A 28 -16.05 -2.65 0.39
N GLU A 29 -14.99 -2.42 1.17
CA GLU A 29 -15.08 -1.63 2.41
C GLU A 29 -15.43 -0.17 2.12
N VAL A 30 -14.79 0.42 1.10
CA VAL A 30 -15.14 1.78 0.63
C VAL A 30 -16.61 1.86 0.21
N GLY A 31 -17.13 0.82 -0.46
CA GLY A 31 -18.53 0.74 -0.87
C GLY A 31 -19.49 0.72 0.31
N ARG A 32 -19.16 -0.01 1.39
CA ARG A 32 -19.97 0.02 2.63
C ARG A 32 -20.00 1.39 3.30
N SER A 33 -18.89 2.13 3.21
CA SER A 33 -18.83 3.49 3.77
C SER A 33 -19.49 4.53 2.87
N LEU A 34 -19.36 4.39 1.55
CA LEU A 34 -19.79 5.36 0.54
C LEU A 34 -20.65 4.64 -0.50
N THR A 35 -21.95 4.64 -0.28
CA THR A 35 -22.91 3.85 -1.06
C THR A 35 -23.28 4.47 -2.41
N SER A 36 -22.76 5.65 -2.72
CA SER A 36 -22.95 6.33 -4.01
C SER A 36 -21.71 6.16 -4.91
N PRO A 37 -21.88 5.76 -6.19
CA PRO A 37 -20.78 5.54 -7.12
C PRO A 37 -19.85 6.74 -7.29
N ILE A 38 -20.38 7.97 -7.32
CA ILE A 38 -19.56 9.18 -7.47
C ILE A 38 -18.59 9.37 -6.30
N TRP A 39 -19.06 9.17 -5.06
CA TRP A 39 -18.22 9.30 -3.88
C TRP A 39 -17.22 8.15 -3.78
N TRP A 40 -17.66 6.94 -4.12
CA TRP A 40 -16.82 5.75 -4.15
C TRP A 40 -15.64 5.89 -5.15
N ILE A 41 -15.92 6.28 -6.41
CA ILE A 41 -14.87 6.56 -7.41
C ILE A 41 -14.06 7.80 -7.01
N GLY A 42 -14.70 8.81 -6.41
CA GLY A 42 -14.06 10.01 -5.92
C GLY A 42 -12.87 9.74 -4.98
N THR A 43 -12.97 8.70 -4.12
CA THR A 43 -11.84 8.30 -3.26
C THR A 43 -10.63 7.85 -4.08
N TRP A 44 -10.82 7.13 -5.16
CA TRP A 44 -9.76 6.66 -6.04
C TRP A 44 -9.16 7.77 -6.90
N ILE A 45 -9.99 8.73 -7.36
CA ILE A 45 -9.52 9.92 -8.08
C ILE A 45 -8.64 10.77 -7.18
N LEU A 46 -9.11 11.08 -5.96
CA LEU A 46 -8.34 11.89 -5.01
C LEU A 46 -7.06 11.18 -4.58
N THR A 47 -7.12 9.87 -4.32
CA THR A 47 -5.94 9.06 -4.02
C THR A 47 -4.94 9.06 -5.17
N SER A 48 -5.41 8.96 -6.42
CA SER A 48 -4.55 9.01 -7.60
C SER A 48 -3.84 10.35 -7.71
N PHE A 49 -4.56 11.46 -7.49
CA PHE A 49 -3.98 12.80 -7.46
C PHE A 49 -2.88 12.91 -6.39
N LEU A 50 -3.16 12.48 -5.16
CA LEU A 50 -2.20 12.49 -4.06
C LEU A 50 -0.98 11.61 -4.38
N THR A 51 -1.18 10.41 -4.88
CA THR A 51 -0.11 9.46 -5.19
C THR A 51 0.83 9.99 -6.27
N VAL A 52 0.30 10.48 -7.39
CA VAL A 52 1.12 10.98 -8.51
C VAL A 52 1.84 12.27 -8.12
N THR A 53 1.17 13.17 -7.38
CA THR A 53 1.78 14.41 -6.88
C THR A 53 2.89 14.12 -5.88
N GLY A 54 2.66 13.18 -4.95
CA GLY A 54 3.69 12.71 -4.01
C GLY A 54 4.88 12.10 -4.73
N ALA A 55 4.65 11.21 -5.70
CA ALA A 55 5.70 10.58 -6.50
C ALA A 55 6.51 11.62 -7.29
N TYR A 56 5.89 12.67 -7.81
CA TYR A 56 6.57 13.77 -8.47
C TYR A 56 7.47 14.57 -7.50
N ALA A 57 6.99 14.88 -6.30
CA ALA A 57 7.79 15.53 -5.27
C ALA A 57 9.03 14.70 -4.87
N TYR A 58 8.84 13.38 -4.67
CA TYR A 58 9.94 12.46 -4.39
C TYR A 58 10.89 12.33 -5.57
N GLY A 59 10.41 12.41 -6.80
CA GLY A 59 11.23 12.49 -8.00
C GLY A 59 12.19 13.68 -7.98
N LYS A 60 11.73 14.85 -7.53
CA LYS A 60 12.59 16.03 -7.33
C LYS A 60 13.62 15.80 -6.23
N LEU A 61 13.22 15.21 -5.10
CA LEU A 61 14.14 14.89 -3.99
C LEU A 61 15.17 13.82 -4.39
N SER A 62 14.77 12.77 -5.09
CA SER A 62 15.69 11.72 -5.55
C SER A 62 16.73 12.23 -6.53
N SER A 63 16.39 13.26 -7.30
CA SER A 63 17.35 13.92 -8.21
C SER A 63 18.43 14.70 -7.45
N LYS A 64 18.13 15.19 -6.25
CA LYS A 64 19.09 15.90 -5.39
C LYS A 64 19.84 14.95 -4.45
N PHE A 65 19.18 13.93 -3.96
CA PHE A 65 19.71 12.96 -3.00
C PHE A 65 19.63 11.52 -3.55
N PRO A 66 20.52 11.13 -4.47
CA PRO A 66 20.49 9.81 -5.12
C PRO A 66 21.05 8.68 -4.24
N ALA A 67 21.15 8.89 -2.92
CA ALA A 67 21.70 7.91 -1.99
C ALA A 67 20.68 6.82 -1.65
N THR A 68 21.16 5.62 -1.32
CA THR A 68 20.36 4.51 -0.77
C THR A 68 19.73 4.91 0.56
N GLY A 69 18.47 4.50 0.78
CA GLY A 69 17.68 4.91 1.94
C GLY A 69 16.54 5.88 1.60
N GLY A 70 16.56 6.50 0.41
CA GLY A 70 15.45 7.28 -0.15
C GLY A 70 14.83 8.27 0.84
N GLN A 71 13.56 8.07 1.18
CA GLN A 71 12.80 8.96 2.07
C GLN A 71 13.49 9.21 3.43
N TYR A 72 14.20 8.21 3.99
CA TYR A 72 14.99 8.38 5.20
C TYR A 72 16.05 9.48 5.02
N ILE A 73 16.78 9.42 3.92
CA ILE A 73 17.81 10.42 3.59
C ILE A 73 17.17 11.79 3.34
N TYR A 74 16.05 11.84 2.60
CA TYR A 74 15.36 13.12 2.33
C TYR A 74 14.96 13.82 3.62
N LEU A 75 14.40 13.11 4.60
CA LEU A 75 13.99 13.66 5.88
C LEU A 75 15.19 14.04 6.76
N LYS A 76 16.25 13.22 6.77
CA LYS A 76 17.48 13.48 7.49
C LYS A 76 18.15 14.77 7.00
N GLU A 77 18.31 14.93 5.69
CA GLU A 77 18.96 16.07 5.07
C GLU A 77 18.08 17.34 5.11
N ALA A 78 16.74 17.17 4.97
CA ALA A 78 15.82 18.29 4.94
C ALA A 78 15.60 18.92 6.31
N TYR A 79 15.63 18.14 7.37
CA TYR A 79 15.33 18.59 8.73
C TYR A 79 16.50 18.34 9.67
N ASN A 80 16.67 17.08 10.08
CA ASN A 80 17.75 16.66 10.99
C ASN A 80 17.79 15.12 11.13
N PRO A 81 18.86 14.57 11.73
CA PRO A 81 18.98 13.12 11.94
C PRO A 81 17.84 12.51 12.77
N LEU A 82 17.24 13.26 13.72
CA LEU A 82 16.10 12.76 14.49
C LEU A 82 14.89 12.50 13.60
N THR A 83 14.56 13.41 12.68
CA THR A 83 13.41 13.23 11.77
C THR A 83 13.62 12.04 10.85
N GLY A 84 14.84 11.84 10.30
CA GLY A 84 15.18 10.64 9.55
C GLY A 84 15.05 9.37 10.40
N PHE A 85 15.56 9.38 11.63
CA PHE A 85 15.42 8.27 12.56
C PHE A 85 13.94 7.93 12.87
N LEU A 86 13.10 8.92 13.16
CA LEU A 86 11.68 8.72 13.43
C LEU A 86 10.95 8.08 12.27
N PHE A 87 11.27 8.47 11.04
CA PHE A 87 10.76 7.79 9.85
C PHE A 87 11.17 6.32 9.82
N GLY A 88 12.46 6.02 9.94
CA GLY A 88 12.95 4.66 9.89
C GLY A 88 12.46 3.78 11.06
N TRP A 89 12.39 4.34 12.26
CA TRP A 89 11.79 3.71 13.45
C TRP A 89 10.34 3.30 13.20
N THR A 90 9.53 4.26 12.70
CA THR A 90 8.12 4.01 12.43
C THR A 90 7.95 3.06 11.25
N THR A 91 8.82 3.15 10.25
CA THR A 91 8.83 2.24 9.10
C THR A 91 9.13 0.81 9.54
N PHE A 92 10.08 0.63 10.46
CA PHE A 92 10.39 -0.69 11.02
C PHE A 92 9.23 -1.23 11.87
N LEU A 93 8.65 -0.43 12.76
CA LEU A 93 7.64 -0.94 13.69
C LEU A 93 6.25 -1.11 13.06
N VAL A 94 5.87 -0.29 12.09
CA VAL A 94 4.49 -0.24 11.58
C VAL A 94 4.41 -0.19 10.06
N ILE A 95 5.08 0.75 9.39
CA ILE A 95 4.79 1.01 7.97
C ILE A 95 5.19 -0.18 7.10
N GLN A 96 6.46 -0.55 7.09
CA GLN A 96 6.98 -1.62 6.23
C GLN A 96 6.53 -2.99 6.71
N THR A 97 6.71 -3.26 7.99
CA THR A 97 6.38 -4.56 8.58
C THR A 97 4.89 -4.80 8.68
N GLY A 98 4.09 -3.75 8.94
CA GLY A 98 2.63 -3.81 8.88
C GLY A 98 2.12 -4.07 7.47
N THR A 99 2.73 -3.43 6.46
CA THR A 99 2.40 -3.69 5.05
C THR A 99 2.75 -5.12 4.65
N ILE A 100 3.93 -5.64 5.05
CA ILE A 100 4.32 -7.04 4.82
C ILE A 100 3.29 -7.99 5.45
N ALA A 101 2.89 -7.75 6.69
CA ALA A 101 1.91 -8.56 7.40
C ALA A 101 0.52 -8.51 6.69
N ALA A 102 0.03 -7.31 6.36
CA ALA A 102 -1.26 -7.14 5.69
C ALA A 102 -1.30 -7.86 4.32
N VAL A 103 -0.27 -7.70 3.49
CA VAL A 103 -0.19 -8.36 2.18
C VAL A 103 -0.08 -9.88 2.33
N ALA A 104 0.62 -10.39 3.35
CA ALA A 104 0.70 -11.83 3.64
C ALA A 104 -0.65 -12.41 4.11
N VAL A 105 -1.38 -11.68 4.96
CA VAL A 105 -2.75 -12.06 5.38
C VAL A 105 -3.70 -12.07 4.18
N ALA A 106 -3.57 -11.11 3.27
CA ALA A 106 -4.35 -11.09 2.04
C ALA A 106 -4.07 -12.31 1.14
N PHE A 107 -2.80 -12.71 0.99
CA PHE A 107 -2.44 -13.95 0.31
C PHE A 107 -3.16 -15.16 0.93
N ALA A 108 -3.12 -15.28 2.26
CA ALA A 108 -3.77 -16.36 2.98
C ALA A 108 -5.31 -16.34 2.82
N ARG A 109 -5.93 -15.16 2.79
CA ARG A 109 -7.37 -15.01 2.54
C ARG A 109 -7.78 -15.53 1.17
N TYR A 110 -6.98 -15.29 0.11
CA TYR A 110 -7.23 -15.85 -1.22
C TYR A 110 -6.90 -17.33 -1.31
N THR A 111 -5.92 -17.81 -0.55
CA THR A 111 -5.65 -19.25 -0.43
C THR A 111 -6.84 -19.97 0.20
N GLY A 112 -7.47 -19.37 1.22
CA GLY A 112 -8.68 -19.89 1.85
C GLY A 112 -9.91 -19.93 0.94
N PHE A 113 -9.92 -19.20 -0.18
CA PHE A 113 -10.94 -19.41 -1.21
C PHE A 113 -10.80 -20.76 -1.92
N ILE A 114 -9.56 -21.23 -2.10
CA ILE A 114 -9.28 -22.48 -2.81
C ILE A 114 -9.43 -23.68 -1.86
N TRP A 115 -8.99 -23.52 -0.60
CA TRP A 115 -9.01 -24.55 0.44
C TRP A 115 -9.70 -24.07 1.72
N PRO A 116 -11.03 -23.81 1.71
CA PRO A 116 -11.73 -23.21 2.82
C PRO A 116 -11.75 -24.07 4.09
N ASP A 117 -11.69 -25.39 3.96
CA ASP A 117 -11.69 -26.31 5.10
C ASP A 117 -10.38 -26.25 5.90
N TYR A 118 -9.28 -25.83 5.27
CA TYR A 118 -7.95 -25.81 5.89
C TYR A 118 -7.48 -24.39 6.22
N ILE A 119 -7.81 -23.42 5.36
CA ILE A 119 -7.33 -22.05 5.47
C ILE A 119 -8.52 -21.10 5.61
N ASN A 120 -8.80 -20.71 6.83
CA ASN A 120 -9.94 -19.84 7.17
C ASN A 120 -9.57 -18.90 8.33
N ASP A 121 -10.47 -18.02 8.68
CA ASP A 121 -10.35 -17.03 9.75
C ASP A 121 -10.96 -17.52 11.09
N VAL A 122 -11.30 -18.80 11.17
CA VAL A 122 -11.77 -19.40 12.43
C VAL A 122 -10.57 -19.63 13.37
N PRO A 123 -10.64 -19.14 14.62
CA PRO A 123 -9.56 -19.35 15.59
C PRO A 123 -9.32 -20.82 15.88
N MET A 124 -8.05 -21.28 15.80
CA MET A 124 -7.63 -22.67 16.02
C MET A 124 -6.87 -22.86 17.33
N ILE A 125 -5.94 -21.94 17.64
CA ILE A 125 -5.03 -22.07 18.79
C ILE A 125 -5.37 -20.98 19.81
N GLY A 126 -5.75 -21.36 21.03
CA GLY A 126 -6.03 -20.43 22.13
C GLY A 126 -7.16 -19.45 21.85
N ASN A 127 -8.06 -19.74 20.91
CA ASN A 127 -9.15 -18.87 20.42
C ASN A 127 -8.66 -17.53 19.80
N TYR A 128 -7.40 -17.42 19.39
CA TYR A 128 -6.85 -16.18 18.84
C TYR A 128 -6.15 -16.35 17.49
N ILE A 129 -5.48 -17.47 17.25
CA ILE A 129 -4.65 -17.69 16.05
C ILE A 129 -5.45 -18.48 15.02
N THR A 130 -5.53 -17.96 13.80
CA THR A 130 -6.21 -18.59 12.66
C THR A 130 -5.23 -19.26 11.71
N SER A 131 -5.72 -20.23 10.91
CA SER A 131 -4.90 -20.85 9.86
C SER A 131 -4.43 -19.86 8.78
N GLN A 132 -5.20 -18.81 8.51
CA GLN A 132 -4.78 -17.73 7.62
C GLN A 132 -3.55 -16.98 8.15
N GLN A 133 -3.51 -16.67 9.45
CA GLN A 133 -2.36 -16.02 10.09
C GLN A 133 -1.12 -16.90 10.07
N ILE A 134 -1.27 -18.20 10.29
CA ILE A 134 -0.16 -19.16 10.22
C ILE A 134 0.39 -19.23 8.80
N LEU A 135 -0.47 -19.32 7.79
CA LEU A 135 -0.04 -19.33 6.38
C LEU A 135 0.66 -18.01 5.99
N ALA A 136 0.15 -16.88 6.48
CA ALA A 136 0.80 -15.57 6.27
C ALA A 136 2.21 -15.54 6.87
N ALA A 137 2.39 -16.07 8.08
CA ALA A 137 3.70 -16.17 8.72
C ALA A 137 4.66 -17.08 7.94
N ILE A 138 4.20 -18.23 7.47
CA ILE A 138 4.97 -19.15 6.60
C ILE A 138 5.40 -18.43 5.31
N LEU A 139 4.50 -17.68 4.67
CA LEU A 139 4.83 -16.90 3.48
C LEU A 139 5.96 -15.91 3.74
N ILE A 140 5.91 -15.17 4.86
CA ILE A 140 6.94 -14.21 5.23
C ILE A 140 8.29 -14.91 5.43
N VAL A 141 8.33 -16.09 6.08
CA VAL A 141 9.54 -16.89 6.23
C VAL A 141 10.13 -17.29 4.89
N ILE A 142 9.30 -17.80 3.97
CA ILE A 142 9.72 -18.22 2.62
C ILE A 142 10.30 -17.03 1.84
N LEU A 143 9.61 -15.88 1.84
CA LEU A 143 10.04 -14.71 1.10
C LEU A 143 11.28 -14.06 1.72
N THR A 144 11.39 -14.02 3.05
CA THR A 144 12.61 -13.58 3.72
C THR A 144 13.77 -14.47 3.33
N GLY A 145 13.61 -15.81 3.38
CA GLY A 145 14.62 -16.77 2.93
C GLY A 145 15.02 -16.62 1.46
N ALA A 146 14.06 -16.33 0.57
CA ALA A 146 14.33 -16.03 -0.83
C ALA A 146 15.18 -14.76 -1.02
N ASN A 147 14.88 -13.70 -0.28
CA ASN A 147 15.61 -12.43 -0.32
C ASN A 147 17.05 -12.57 0.24
N LEU A 148 17.31 -13.50 1.14
CA LEU A 148 18.66 -13.82 1.61
C LEU A 148 19.58 -14.38 0.51
N LYS A 149 19.02 -14.91 -0.60
CA LYS A 149 19.77 -15.38 -1.78
C LYS A 149 20.24 -14.24 -2.68
N GLY A 150 19.92 -12.99 -2.34
CA GLY A 150 20.43 -11.79 -3.01
C GLY A 150 19.44 -11.14 -3.99
N ILE A 151 19.82 -9.93 -4.39
CA ILE A 151 18.98 -9.02 -5.18
C ILE A 151 18.60 -9.59 -6.55
N SER A 152 19.53 -10.26 -7.23
CA SER A 152 19.30 -10.79 -8.58
C SER A 152 18.18 -11.82 -8.61
N PHE A 153 18.12 -12.69 -7.62
CA PHE A 153 17.05 -13.70 -7.49
C PHE A 153 15.70 -13.05 -7.15
N ALA A 154 15.71 -12.10 -6.20
CA ALA A 154 14.52 -11.34 -5.83
C ALA A 154 13.96 -10.52 -7.00
N ALA A 155 14.82 -9.92 -7.83
CA ALA A 155 14.40 -9.14 -9.00
C ALA A 155 13.76 -10.00 -10.11
N ILE A 156 14.24 -11.22 -10.35
CA ILE A 156 13.63 -12.15 -11.30
C ILE A 156 12.20 -12.49 -10.86
N ILE A 157 12.03 -12.83 -9.58
CA ILE A 157 10.72 -13.08 -8.99
C ILE A 157 9.84 -11.83 -9.21
N GLN A 158 10.34 -10.64 -8.84
CA GLN A 158 9.61 -9.39 -8.97
C GLN A 158 9.11 -9.13 -10.39
N ASN A 159 9.95 -9.29 -11.41
CA ASN A 159 9.60 -9.02 -12.80
C ASN A 159 8.53 -9.97 -13.33
N VAL A 160 8.68 -11.28 -13.10
CA VAL A 160 7.69 -12.28 -13.52
C VAL A 160 6.33 -12.00 -12.89
N PHE A 161 6.33 -11.78 -11.58
CA PHE A 161 5.09 -11.53 -10.85
C PHE A 161 4.47 -10.17 -11.21
N THR A 162 5.27 -9.14 -11.54
CA THR A 162 4.75 -7.83 -11.96
C THR A 162 3.98 -7.91 -13.26
N VAL A 163 4.48 -8.64 -14.26
CA VAL A 163 3.77 -8.83 -15.52
C VAL A 163 2.45 -9.59 -15.30
N THR A 164 2.46 -10.65 -14.48
CA THR A 164 1.26 -11.44 -14.18
C THR A 164 0.17 -10.61 -13.49
N LYS A 165 0.53 -9.77 -12.51
CA LYS A 165 -0.44 -8.94 -11.79
C LYS A 165 -1.01 -7.81 -12.65
N ILE A 166 -0.22 -7.22 -13.54
CA ILE A 166 -0.73 -6.27 -14.55
C ILE A 166 -1.72 -7.00 -15.47
N GLY A 167 -1.39 -8.20 -15.92
CA GLY A 167 -2.28 -9.03 -16.73
C GLY A 167 -3.62 -9.33 -16.02
N ALA A 168 -3.60 -9.62 -14.72
CA ALA A 168 -4.82 -9.84 -13.93
C ALA A 168 -5.72 -8.60 -13.88
N ILE A 169 -5.14 -7.42 -13.69
CA ILE A 169 -5.88 -6.14 -13.68
C ILE A 169 -6.45 -5.84 -15.06
N VAL A 170 -5.63 -5.98 -16.11
CA VAL A 170 -6.05 -5.75 -17.49
C VAL A 170 -7.18 -6.73 -17.89
N LEU A 171 -7.13 -7.96 -17.44
CA LEU A 171 -8.20 -8.94 -17.65
C LEU A 171 -9.53 -8.46 -17.07
N ILE A 172 -9.54 -7.98 -15.82
CA ILE A 172 -10.75 -7.42 -15.19
C ILE A 172 -11.26 -6.21 -15.98
N ILE A 173 -10.35 -5.31 -16.40
CA ILE A 173 -10.73 -4.12 -17.15
C ILE A 173 -11.38 -4.51 -18.48
N ILE A 174 -10.78 -5.41 -19.25
CA ILE A 174 -11.32 -5.86 -20.54
C ILE A 174 -12.71 -6.50 -20.36
N ILE A 175 -12.83 -7.41 -19.38
CA ILE A 175 -14.12 -8.08 -19.09
C ILE A 175 -15.15 -7.06 -18.65
N GLY A 176 -14.77 -6.13 -17.75
CA GLY A 176 -15.70 -5.10 -17.25
C GLY A 176 -16.18 -4.15 -18.33
N LEU A 177 -15.29 -3.71 -19.22
CA LEU A 177 -15.68 -2.87 -20.36
C LEU A 177 -16.65 -3.62 -21.30
N PHE A 178 -16.37 -4.90 -21.58
CA PHE A 178 -17.24 -5.75 -22.42
C PHE A 178 -18.64 -5.91 -21.79
N VAL A 179 -18.70 -6.25 -20.49
CA VAL A 179 -19.96 -6.39 -19.75
C VAL A 179 -20.70 -5.05 -19.66
N GLY A 180 -19.98 -3.95 -19.42
CA GLY A 180 -20.55 -2.61 -19.39
C GLY A 180 -21.25 -2.24 -20.71
N ILE A 181 -20.61 -2.56 -21.83
CA ILE A 181 -21.20 -2.33 -23.18
C ILE A 181 -22.45 -3.22 -23.37
N GLN A 182 -22.40 -4.50 -22.99
CA GLN A 182 -23.54 -5.41 -23.15
C GLN A 182 -24.74 -5.03 -22.29
N ASN A 183 -24.49 -4.53 -21.08
CA ASN A 183 -25.53 -4.17 -20.10
C ASN A 183 -25.88 -2.66 -20.13
N GLU A 184 -25.49 -1.93 -21.18
CA GLU A 184 -25.77 -0.50 -21.33
C GLU A 184 -25.36 0.32 -20.10
N TRP A 185 -24.31 -0.08 -19.39
CA TRP A 185 -23.79 0.57 -18.19
C TRP A 185 -24.84 0.80 -17.09
N ILE A 186 -25.77 -0.13 -16.92
CA ILE A 186 -26.94 0.00 -16.05
C ILE A 186 -26.61 0.44 -14.61
N HIS A 187 -25.46 0.03 -14.06
CA HIS A 187 -25.06 0.40 -12.71
C HIS A 187 -24.55 1.84 -12.60
N PHE A 188 -24.42 2.56 -13.72
CA PHE A 188 -24.08 3.99 -13.76
C PHE A 188 -25.31 4.90 -13.82
N ASN A 189 -26.52 4.36 -13.97
CA ASN A 189 -27.75 5.18 -14.07
C ASN A 189 -27.99 6.02 -12.80
N ASN A 190 -27.56 5.55 -11.64
CA ASN A 190 -27.67 6.25 -10.36
C ASN A 190 -26.31 6.75 -9.87
N PHE A 191 -25.44 7.19 -10.77
CA PHE A 191 -24.07 7.60 -10.46
C PHE A 191 -24.00 8.78 -9.47
N PHE A 192 -24.94 9.72 -9.56
CA PHE A 192 -25.02 10.95 -8.76
C PHE A 192 -26.03 10.88 -7.61
N VAL A 193 -26.41 9.71 -7.14
CA VAL A 193 -27.33 9.59 -5.99
C VAL A 193 -26.69 10.26 -4.76
N GLU A 194 -27.50 11.08 -4.05
CA GLU A 194 -27.07 11.75 -2.83
C GLU A 194 -26.62 10.74 -1.77
N GLY A 195 -25.56 11.14 -1.05
CA GLY A 195 -24.79 10.25 -0.20
C GLY A 195 -25.59 9.64 0.95
N ASN A 196 -25.89 8.38 0.81
CA ASN A 196 -26.25 7.50 1.90
C ASN A 196 -25.01 6.76 2.39
N THR A 197 -24.98 6.42 3.65
CA THR A 197 -24.05 5.47 4.26
C THR A 197 -24.79 4.22 4.66
N LEU A 198 -24.07 3.13 4.91
CA LEU A 198 -24.63 1.92 5.45
C LEU A 198 -24.50 1.96 6.99
N ASP A 199 -25.61 1.83 7.71
CA ASP A 199 -25.58 1.57 9.15
C ASP A 199 -25.01 0.17 9.39
N PRO A 200 -23.88 0.03 10.09
CA PRO A 200 -23.23 -1.26 10.30
C PRO A 200 -24.05 -2.21 11.19
N LEU A 201 -25.00 -1.70 11.96
CA LEU A 201 -25.82 -2.53 12.88
C LEU A 201 -27.05 -3.09 12.18
N THR A 202 -27.70 -2.29 11.35
CA THR A 202 -28.98 -2.64 10.71
C THR A 202 -28.83 -3.07 9.26
N ASN A 203 -27.67 -2.84 8.65
CA ASN A 203 -27.41 -2.98 7.21
C ASN A 203 -28.41 -2.18 6.33
N LYS A 204 -28.96 -1.08 6.86
CA LYS A 204 -29.84 -0.19 6.12
C LYS A 204 -29.09 1.05 5.66
N LEU A 205 -29.54 1.61 4.53
CA LEU A 205 -29.02 2.87 4.02
C LEU A 205 -29.59 4.02 4.86
N GLU A 206 -28.71 4.88 5.34
CA GLU A 206 -29.08 6.09 6.07
C GLU A 206 -28.62 7.33 5.33
N TYR A 207 -29.45 8.36 5.31
CA TYR A 207 -29.09 9.66 4.77
C TYR A 207 -28.23 10.41 5.79
N VAL A 208 -27.09 10.94 5.35
CA VAL A 208 -26.19 11.73 6.18
C VAL A 208 -26.02 13.14 5.64
N SER A 209 -25.74 14.08 6.54
CA SER A 209 -25.43 15.46 6.17
C SER A 209 -24.14 15.53 5.31
N THR A 210 -23.99 16.58 4.51
CA THR A 210 -22.78 16.78 3.67
C THR A 210 -21.51 16.81 4.52
N THR A 211 -21.53 17.40 5.70
CA THR A 211 -20.37 17.45 6.63
C THR A 211 -20.02 16.06 7.12
N THR A 212 -20.99 15.24 7.49
CA THR A 212 -20.81 13.84 7.90
C THR A 212 -20.29 13.02 6.71
N LEU A 213 -20.82 13.22 5.52
CA LEU A 213 -20.40 12.53 4.29
C LEU A 213 -18.93 12.83 3.96
N LEU A 214 -18.49 14.10 4.07
CA LEU A 214 -17.08 14.46 3.88
C LEU A 214 -16.17 13.82 4.93
N SER A 215 -16.64 13.69 6.16
CA SER A 215 -15.89 12.98 7.22
C SER A 215 -15.77 11.47 6.92
N ILE A 216 -16.86 10.84 6.50
CA ILE A 216 -16.86 9.42 6.06
C ILE A 216 -15.95 9.25 4.83
N PHE A 217 -16.01 10.16 3.87
CA PHE A 217 -15.15 10.15 2.69
C PHE A 217 -13.66 10.15 3.07
N GLY A 218 -13.26 11.05 3.99
CA GLY A 218 -11.88 11.09 4.48
C GLY A 218 -11.45 9.79 5.18
N ALA A 219 -12.34 9.18 5.98
CA ALA A 219 -12.08 7.90 6.62
C ALA A 219 -11.99 6.74 5.62
N ALA A 220 -12.86 6.73 4.61
CA ALA A 220 -12.88 5.72 3.55
C ALA A 220 -11.63 5.75 2.66
N MET A 221 -10.87 6.86 2.65
CA MET A 221 -9.63 6.96 1.88
C MET A 221 -8.49 6.07 2.39
N ILE A 222 -8.56 5.51 3.60
CA ILE A 222 -7.52 4.62 4.14
C ILE A 222 -7.21 3.48 3.17
N GLY A 223 -8.22 2.76 2.70
CA GLY A 223 -8.06 1.64 1.79
C GLY A 223 -7.41 2.01 0.46
N PRO A 224 -7.93 3.00 -0.29
CA PRO A 224 -7.32 3.51 -1.52
C PRO A 224 -5.89 4.04 -1.32
N LEU A 225 -5.61 4.80 -0.24
CA LEU A 225 -4.27 5.31 0.07
C LEU A 225 -3.28 4.18 0.37
N PHE A 226 -3.71 3.15 1.10
CA PHE A 226 -2.89 1.96 1.31
C PHE A 226 -2.61 1.25 -0.01
N SER A 227 -3.64 1.00 -0.82
CA SER A 227 -3.52 0.30 -2.10
C SER A 227 -2.56 1.00 -3.07
N SER A 228 -2.51 2.32 -2.98
CA SER A 228 -1.66 3.17 -3.81
C SER A 228 -0.36 3.57 -3.12
N SER A 229 0.02 2.93 -2.01
CA SER A 229 1.28 3.17 -1.30
C SER A 229 2.44 2.33 -1.86
N ALA A 230 3.58 2.35 -1.20
CA ALA A 230 4.80 1.60 -1.54
C ALA A 230 5.51 2.00 -2.86
N TRP A 231 5.01 3.01 -3.59
CA TRP A 231 5.70 3.55 -4.77
C TRP A 231 7.07 4.14 -4.44
N ASN A 232 7.26 4.65 -3.23
CA ASN A 232 8.51 5.23 -2.75
C ASN A 232 9.60 4.19 -2.46
N ASN A 233 9.27 2.90 -2.38
CA ASN A 233 10.21 1.82 -2.09
C ASN A 233 11.38 1.74 -3.10
N VAL A 234 11.16 2.11 -4.35
CA VAL A 234 12.21 2.18 -5.38
C VAL A 234 13.37 3.11 -4.96
N THR A 235 13.08 4.14 -4.14
CA THR A 235 14.10 5.09 -3.68
C THR A 235 15.06 4.49 -2.65
N PHE A 236 14.67 3.38 -1.99
CA PHE A 236 15.51 2.73 -0.99
C PHE A 236 16.71 1.98 -1.60
N ALA A 237 16.60 1.59 -2.88
CA ALA A 237 17.62 0.84 -3.62
C ALA A 237 18.32 1.71 -4.69
N SER A 238 18.51 3.00 -4.45
CA SER A 238 19.01 3.97 -5.44
C SER A 238 20.35 3.59 -6.08
N GLN A 239 21.23 2.92 -5.35
CA GLN A 239 22.55 2.49 -5.84
C GLN A 239 22.49 1.41 -6.93
N ASP A 240 21.37 0.73 -7.08
CA ASP A 240 21.22 -0.36 -8.04
C ASP A 240 20.84 0.15 -9.45
N PHE A 241 20.59 1.46 -9.61
CA PHE A 241 20.15 2.09 -10.85
C PHE A 241 21.26 2.81 -11.62
N GLU A 242 21.12 2.78 -12.96
CA GLU A 242 21.89 3.66 -13.84
C GLU A 242 21.37 5.10 -13.72
N HIS A 243 22.26 6.09 -13.54
CA HIS A 243 21.85 7.50 -13.42
C HIS A 243 20.67 7.71 -12.48
N PRO A 244 20.75 7.32 -11.18
CA PRO A 244 19.61 7.23 -10.26
C PRO A 244 18.80 8.53 -10.16
N GLN A 245 19.43 9.71 -10.31
CA GLN A 245 18.75 11.00 -10.29
C GLN A 245 17.64 11.14 -11.36
N LYS A 246 17.85 10.58 -12.55
CA LYS A 246 16.90 10.64 -13.66
C LYS A 246 16.01 9.41 -13.71
N THR A 247 16.61 8.24 -13.50
CA THR A 247 15.94 6.94 -13.62
C THR A 247 14.86 6.77 -12.57
N ILE A 248 15.17 7.06 -11.30
CA ILE A 248 14.22 6.93 -10.20
C ILE A 248 13.10 7.97 -10.32
N ALA A 249 13.44 9.23 -10.62
CA ALA A 249 12.45 10.29 -10.77
C ALA A 249 11.41 9.97 -11.84
N LYS A 250 11.85 9.47 -13.01
CA LYS A 250 10.93 9.04 -14.09
C LYS A 250 10.14 7.79 -13.69
N GLY A 251 10.80 6.79 -13.10
CA GLY A 251 10.17 5.56 -12.64
C GLY A 251 9.05 5.81 -11.63
N LEU A 252 9.27 6.71 -10.68
CA LEU A 252 8.27 7.13 -9.70
C LEU A 252 7.00 7.70 -10.37
N VAL A 253 7.17 8.68 -11.26
CA VAL A 253 6.03 9.36 -11.89
C VAL A 253 5.31 8.42 -12.86
N TYR A 254 6.04 7.73 -13.75
CA TYR A 254 5.41 6.84 -14.73
C TYR A 254 4.76 5.63 -14.06
N GLY A 255 5.45 4.99 -13.12
CA GLY A 255 4.93 3.82 -12.42
C GLY A 255 3.67 4.14 -11.61
N SER A 256 3.70 5.22 -10.83
CA SER A 256 2.54 5.63 -10.03
C SER A 256 1.37 6.06 -10.90
N ALA A 257 1.60 6.84 -11.96
CA ALA A 257 0.55 7.28 -12.87
C ALA A 257 -0.13 6.11 -13.59
N LEU A 258 0.67 5.14 -14.08
CA LEU A 258 0.14 3.93 -14.73
C LEU A 258 -0.69 3.08 -13.76
N VAL A 259 -0.22 2.87 -12.53
CA VAL A 259 -0.99 2.10 -11.53
C VAL A 259 -2.26 2.83 -11.14
N CYS A 260 -2.22 4.15 -10.91
CA CYS A 260 -3.42 4.93 -10.61
C CYS A 260 -4.45 4.87 -11.74
N ALA A 261 -4.02 4.96 -12.99
CA ALA A 261 -4.90 4.78 -14.15
C ALA A 261 -5.52 3.38 -14.19
N LEU A 262 -4.71 2.34 -13.98
CA LEU A 262 -5.20 0.95 -13.91
C LEU A 262 -6.21 0.77 -12.78
N TYR A 263 -5.98 1.35 -11.60
CA TYR A 263 -6.89 1.26 -10.46
C TYR A 263 -8.22 1.95 -10.71
N LEU A 264 -8.21 3.15 -11.32
CA LEU A 264 -9.43 3.83 -11.73
C LEU A 264 -10.23 2.99 -12.74
N LEU A 265 -9.57 2.48 -13.78
CA LEU A 265 -10.21 1.62 -14.79
C LEU A 265 -10.75 0.32 -14.17
N THR A 266 -10.02 -0.26 -13.21
CA THR A 266 -10.48 -1.48 -12.51
C THR A 266 -11.73 -1.22 -11.69
N ASN A 267 -11.82 -0.08 -11.00
CA ASN A 267 -13.02 0.27 -10.25
C ASN A 267 -14.20 0.56 -11.17
N ILE A 268 -13.98 1.21 -12.31
CA ILE A 268 -15.01 1.34 -13.34
C ILE A 268 -15.47 -0.03 -13.85
N ALA A 269 -14.54 -0.96 -14.08
CA ALA A 269 -14.86 -2.32 -14.48
C ALA A 269 -15.65 -3.10 -13.42
N TYR A 270 -15.30 -2.94 -12.13
CA TYR A 270 -16.07 -3.54 -11.04
C TYR A 270 -17.52 -3.03 -11.04
N LEU A 271 -17.72 -1.71 -11.18
CA LEU A 271 -19.05 -1.11 -11.24
C LEU A 271 -19.81 -1.51 -12.51
N ALA A 272 -19.13 -1.78 -13.61
CA ALA A 272 -19.77 -2.31 -14.81
C ALA A 272 -20.27 -3.74 -14.65
N ILE A 273 -19.57 -4.57 -13.85
CA ILE A 273 -19.90 -5.99 -13.63
C ILE A 273 -20.91 -6.17 -12.48
N LEU A 274 -20.76 -5.40 -11.40
CA LEU A 274 -21.49 -5.57 -10.15
C LEU A 274 -22.17 -4.26 -9.72
N PRO A 275 -23.39 -4.31 -9.18
CA PRO A 275 -23.97 -3.14 -8.52
C PRO A 275 -23.11 -2.75 -7.31
N LEU A 276 -23.00 -1.44 -7.03
CA LEU A 276 -22.30 -0.97 -5.83
C LEU A 276 -22.97 -1.48 -4.57
N GLN A 277 -24.29 -1.29 -4.48
CA GLN A 277 -25.12 -1.77 -3.38
C GLN A 277 -25.53 -3.22 -3.63
N GLY A 278 -25.81 -3.95 -2.56
CA GLY A 278 -26.23 -5.34 -2.64
C GLY A 278 -26.87 -5.82 -1.35
N ASP A 279 -27.19 -7.11 -1.31
CA ASP A 279 -27.76 -7.79 -0.14
C ASP A 279 -26.69 -8.63 0.56
N PRO A 280 -26.41 -8.41 1.86
CA PRO A 280 -25.46 -9.23 2.61
C PRO A 280 -25.80 -10.73 2.59
N ASN A 281 -27.09 -11.07 2.45
CA ASN A 281 -27.59 -12.44 2.37
C ASN A 281 -27.80 -12.94 0.94
N GLY A 282 -27.38 -12.16 -0.07
CA GLY A 282 -27.51 -12.53 -1.47
C GLY A 282 -26.88 -13.88 -1.78
N SER A 283 -27.58 -14.73 -2.52
CA SER A 283 -27.14 -16.08 -2.87
C SER A 283 -26.02 -16.12 -3.93
N THR A 284 -25.87 -15.04 -4.70
CA THR A 284 -24.87 -14.91 -5.76
C THR A 284 -23.98 -13.71 -5.53
N SER A 285 -22.78 -13.70 -6.15
CA SER A 285 -21.86 -12.55 -6.10
C SER A 285 -22.50 -11.29 -6.68
N TYR A 286 -23.35 -11.39 -7.70
CA TYR A 286 -24.08 -10.27 -8.27
C TYR A 286 -25.07 -9.65 -7.27
N LEU A 287 -25.89 -10.49 -6.58
CA LEU A 287 -26.85 -10.00 -5.58
C LEU A 287 -26.16 -9.37 -4.36
N ARG A 288 -24.99 -9.86 -3.99
CA ARG A 288 -24.18 -9.25 -2.92
C ARG A 288 -23.57 -7.90 -3.33
N GLY A 289 -23.37 -7.68 -4.61
CA GLY A 289 -22.76 -6.47 -5.13
C GLY A 289 -21.32 -6.26 -4.65
N ILE A 290 -20.82 -5.06 -4.86
CA ILE A 290 -19.46 -4.67 -4.44
C ILE A 290 -19.36 -4.63 -2.91
N MET A 291 -20.37 -4.09 -2.22
CA MET A 291 -20.34 -3.87 -0.75
C MET A 291 -20.19 -5.16 0.05
N PHE A 292 -20.82 -6.23 -0.37
CA PHE A 292 -20.89 -7.50 0.36
C PHE A 292 -20.19 -8.65 -0.35
N ALA A 293 -19.17 -8.35 -1.17
CA ALA A 293 -18.32 -9.38 -1.74
C ALA A 293 -17.77 -10.30 -0.62
N SER A 294 -17.89 -11.61 -0.80
CA SER A 294 -17.55 -12.60 0.23
C SER A 294 -16.09 -12.42 0.72
N GLN A 295 -15.92 -12.13 2.02
CA GLN A 295 -14.63 -11.79 2.65
C GLN A 295 -13.88 -10.67 1.90
N ASP A 296 -14.60 -9.69 1.37
CA ASP A 296 -14.07 -8.57 0.58
C ASP A 296 -13.30 -8.96 -0.70
N ARG A 297 -13.38 -10.21 -1.16
CA ARG A 297 -12.66 -10.72 -2.35
C ARG A 297 -13.33 -10.24 -3.65
N LEU A 298 -13.36 -8.92 -3.85
CA LEU A 298 -14.07 -8.28 -4.95
C LEU A 298 -13.58 -8.74 -6.33
N GLY A 299 -12.26 -8.90 -6.52
CA GLY A 299 -11.71 -9.38 -7.79
C GLY A 299 -12.26 -10.76 -8.18
N SER A 300 -12.33 -11.69 -7.22
CA SER A 300 -12.92 -13.02 -7.46
C SER A 300 -14.43 -12.95 -7.64
N ALA A 301 -15.15 -12.10 -6.89
CA ALA A 301 -16.60 -11.93 -7.02
C ALA A 301 -16.98 -11.38 -8.41
N ALA A 302 -16.23 -10.41 -8.92
CA ALA A 302 -16.45 -9.84 -10.24
C ALA A 302 -16.29 -10.90 -11.36
N LEU A 303 -15.19 -11.66 -11.35
CA LEU A 303 -14.99 -12.70 -12.34
C LEU A 303 -15.94 -13.90 -12.16
N GLN A 304 -16.37 -14.18 -10.93
CA GLN A 304 -17.39 -15.21 -10.68
C GLN A 304 -18.73 -14.86 -11.34
N THR A 305 -19.10 -13.60 -11.31
CA THR A 305 -20.36 -13.13 -11.93
C THR A 305 -20.36 -13.36 -13.44
N VAL A 306 -19.20 -13.22 -14.11
CA VAL A 306 -19.12 -13.33 -15.58
C VAL A 306 -18.75 -14.74 -16.03
N LEU A 307 -17.79 -15.38 -15.37
CA LEU A 307 -17.19 -16.66 -15.80
C LEU A 307 -17.51 -17.82 -14.83
N GLY A 308 -18.39 -17.61 -13.86
CA GLY A 308 -18.73 -18.61 -12.86
C GLY A 308 -17.56 -18.95 -11.93
N ASN A 309 -17.60 -20.13 -11.33
CA ASN A 309 -16.61 -20.60 -10.35
C ASN A 309 -15.18 -20.68 -10.92
N ILE A 310 -15.04 -20.96 -12.21
CA ILE A 310 -13.73 -21.00 -12.88
C ILE A 310 -13.11 -19.59 -12.88
N GLY A 311 -13.89 -18.56 -13.18
CA GLY A 311 -13.45 -17.16 -13.12
C GLY A 311 -12.97 -16.76 -11.73
N ALA A 312 -13.73 -17.13 -10.70
CA ALA A 312 -13.35 -16.89 -9.31
C ALA A 312 -12.03 -17.57 -8.93
N LEU A 313 -11.84 -18.82 -9.32
CA LEU A 313 -10.63 -19.59 -9.05
C LEU A 313 -9.41 -19.00 -9.76
N VAL A 314 -9.53 -18.72 -11.07
CA VAL A 314 -8.45 -18.09 -11.85
C VAL A 314 -8.04 -16.76 -11.21
N MET A 315 -9.01 -15.93 -10.84
CA MET A 315 -8.72 -14.65 -10.22
C MET A 315 -8.06 -14.79 -8.85
N ALA A 316 -8.50 -15.75 -8.04
CA ALA A 316 -7.88 -16.02 -6.74
C ALA A 316 -6.39 -16.39 -6.90
N ILE A 317 -6.07 -17.26 -7.84
CA ILE A 317 -4.68 -17.65 -8.16
C ILE A 317 -3.87 -16.44 -8.63
N LEU A 318 -4.41 -15.61 -9.54
CA LEU A 318 -3.72 -14.42 -10.03
C LEU A 318 -3.44 -13.40 -8.91
N ILE A 319 -4.37 -13.27 -7.96
CA ILE A 319 -4.18 -12.38 -6.80
C ILE A 319 -3.17 -12.96 -5.81
N MET A 320 -3.16 -14.27 -5.60
CA MET A 320 -2.12 -14.92 -4.80
C MET A 320 -0.72 -14.67 -5.39
N ILE A 321 -0.57 -14.80 -6.69
CA ILE A 321 0.65 -14.46 -7.43
C ILE A 321 1.00 -12.97 -7.23
N SER A 322 0.00 -12.09 -7.35
CA SER A 322 0.17 -10.64 -7.15
C SER A 322 0.69 -10.30 -5.77
N THR A 323 0.05 -10.82 -4.73
CA THR A 323 0.40 -10.55 -3.33
C THR A 323 1.76 -11.14 -2.95
N PHE A 324 2.10 -12.33 -3.46
CA PHE A 324 3.41 -12.95 -3.30
C PHE A 324 4.52 -12.04 -3.86
N GLY A 325 4.38 -11.60 -5.12
CA GLY A 325 5.37 -10.73 -5.76
C GLY A 325 5.46 -9.34 -5.12
N CYS A 326 4.33 -8.74 -4.72
CA CYS A 326 4.30 -7.47 -4.00
C CYS A 326 5.07 -7.58 -2.69
N ASN A 327 4.78 -8.60 -1.90
CA ASN A 327 5.41 -8.79 -0.60
C ASN A 327 6.93 -9.05 -0.71
N ASN A 328 7.35 -9.78 -1.75
CA ASN A 328 8.77 -9.95 -2.06
C ASN A 328 9.50 -8.62 -2.27
N GLY A 329 8.92 -7.71 -3.06
CA GLY A 329 9.48 -6.38 -3.32
C GLY A 329 9.53 -5.49 -2.08
N ILE A 330 8.49 -5.54 -1.24
CA ILE A 330 8.42 -4.79 0.01
C ILE A 330 9.49 -5.27 0.99
N ILE A 331 9.65 -6.59 1.16
CA ILE A 331 10.68 -7.19 2.04
C ILE A 331 12.07 -6.76 1.59
N LEU A 332 12.37 -6.83 0.28
CA LEU A 332 13.66 -6.41 -0.26
C LEU A 332 13.95 -4.93 0.03
N ALA A 333 12.99 -4.06 -0.23
CA ALA A 333 13.14 -2.61 -0.06
C ALA A 333 13.37 -2.22 1.41
N GLY A 334 12.62 -2.82 2.34
CA GLY A 334 12.80 -2.59 3.77
C GLY A 334 14.17 -3.01 4.27
N GLY A 335 14.69 -4.15 3.81
CA GLY A 335 16.05 -4.59 4.14
C GLY A 335 17.11 -3.54 3.78
N ARG A 336 16.99 -2.90 2.61
CA ARG A 336 17.92 -1.83 2.16
C ARG A 336 17.78 -0.54 2.97
N LEU A 337 16.55 -0.18 3.36
CA LEU A 337 16.33 0.98 4.21
C LEU A 337 17.04 0.83 5.56
N PHE A 338 16.85 -0.32 6.23
CA PHE A 338 17.44 -0.57 7.55
C PHE A 338 18.96 -0.74 7.50
N GLU A 339 19.50 -1.27 6.38
CA GLU A 339 20.93 -1.27 6.08
C GLU A 339 21.49 0.17 6.03
N ALA A 340 20.84 1.07 5.28
CA ALA A 340 21.25 2.47 5.18
C ALA A 340 21.24 3.19 6.54
N MET A 341 20.20 2.97 7.36
CA MET A 341 20.13 3.50 8.73
C MET A 341 21.25 2.96 9.62
N ALA A 342 21.61 1.69 9.46
CA ALA A 342 22.67 1.05 10.26
C ALA A 342 24.06 1.61 9.88
N HIS A 343 24.29 1.95 8.62
CA HIS A 343 25.52 2.66 8.19
C HIS A 343 25.61 4.05 8.84
N ASP A 344 24.48 4.73 9.01
CA ASP A 344 24.42 6.01 9.74
C ASP A 344 24.38 5.83 11.27
N LYS A 345 24.54 4.58 11.77
CA LYS A 345 24.50 4.21 13.18
C LYS A 345 23.16 4.51 13.89
N LEU A 346 22.11 4.70 13.13
CA LEU A 346 20.74 4.95 13.59
C LEU A 346 19.85 3.68 13.55
N PHE A 347 20.49 2.49 13.49
CA PHE A 347 19.86 1.18 13.60
C PHE A 347 20.86 0.18 14.19
N PHE A 348 20.48 -1.09 14.36
CA PHE A 348 21.36 -2.11 14.90
C PHE A 348 22.62 -2.27 14.04
N LYS A 349 23.82 -2.25 14.64
CA LYS A 349 25.10 -2.31 13.93
C LYS A 349 25.21 -3.49 12.96
N LYS A 350 24.71 -4.66 13.35
CA LYS A 350 24.72 -5.88 12.49
C LYS A 350 23.85 -5.73 11.23
N ALA A 351 22.93 -4.78 11.21
CA ALA A 351 22.07 -4.53 10.04
C ALA A 351 22.84 -3.86 8.87
N ALA A 352 24.03 -3.29 9.12
CA ALA A 352 24.93 -2.77 8.09
C ALA A 352 25.71 -3.88 7.35
N GLU A 353 25.71 -5.11 7.89
CA GLU A 353 26.47 -6.22 7.32
C GLU A 353 25.65 -6.91 6.20
N VAL A 354 26.28 -7.13 5.07
CA VAL A 354 25.70 -7.92 3.96
C VAL A 354 26.31 -9.32 3.95
N ASN A 355 25.52 -10.29 3.52
CA ASN A 355 25.99 -11.68 3.37
C ASN A 355 26.78 -11.84 2.04
N HIS A 356 27.26 -13.06 1.77
CA HIS A 356 28.02 -13.40 0.54
C HIS A 356 27.23 -13.15 -0.76
N ASN A 357 25.88 -13.07 -0.68
CA ASN A 357 25.01 -12.73 -1.80
C ASN A 357 24.68 -11.23 -1.88
N ASN A 358 25.39 -10.40 -1.14
CA ASN A 358 25.18 -8.94 -1.07
C ASN A 358 23.77 -8.55 -0.57
N ALA A 359 23.15 -9.39 0.26
CA ALA A 359 21.86 -9.14 0.91
C ALA A 359 22.06 -8.72 2.38
N PRO A 360 21.31 -7.70 2.88
CA PRO A 360 21.37 -7.26 4.28
C PRO A 360 20.63 -8.24 5.19
N ALA A 361 21.30 -9.39 5.48
CA ALA A 361 20.65 -10.55 6.08
C ALA A 361 20.01 -10.25 7.44
N TYR A 362 20.70 -9.53 8.32
CA TYR A 362 20.16 -9.19 9.63
C TYR A 362 18.93 -8.29 9.54
N SER A 363 18.95 -7.27 8.65
CA SER A 363 17.81 -6.39 8.38
C SER A 363 16.59 -7.15 7.88
N LEU A 364 16.80 -8.09 6.95
CA LEU A 364 15.74 -8.94 6.38
C LEU A 364 15.10 -9.85 7.44
N ILE A 365 15.93 -10.48 8.29
CA ILE A 365 15.46 -11.41 9.32
C ILE A 365 14.67 -10.65 10.40
N ILE A 366 15.19 -9.55 10.93
CA ILE A 366 14.54 -8.82 12.03
C ILE A 366 13.20 -8.21 11.59
N GLN A 367 13.12 -7.67 10.37
CA GLN A 367 11.85 -7.19 9.83
C GLN A 367 10.87 -8.34 9.59
N GLY A 368 11.34 -9.49 9.10
CA GLY A 368 10.51 -10.68 8.90
C GLY A 368 9.92 -11.19 10.22
N VAL A 369 10.74 -11.31 11.27
CA VAL A 369 10.27 -11.70 12.61
C VAL A 369 9.22 -10.73 13.13
N TRP A 370 9.47 -9.41 13.02
CA TRP A 370 8.51 -8.39 13.46
C TRP A 370 7.21 -8.44 12.67
N SER A 371 7.28 -8.61 11.34
CA SER A 371 6.10 -8.76 10.49
C SER A 371 5.26 -9.98 10.84
N ILE A 372 5.90 -11.10 11.20
CA ILE A 372 5.20 -12.31 11.68
C ILE A 372 4.45 -12.02 12.98
N LEU A 373 5.06 -11.32 13.94
CA LEU A 373 4.37 -10.92 15.16
C LEU A 373 3.16 -10.04 14.86
N LEU A 374 3.26 -9.13 13.90
CA LEU A 374 2.15 -8.29 13.48
C LEU A 374 1.02 -9.08 12.79
N CYS A 375 1.31 -10.17 12.09
CA CYS A 375 0.26 -11.05 11.54
C CYS A 375 -0.67 -11.61 12.64
N PHE A 376 -0.15 -11.82 13.85
CA PHE A 376 -0.93 -12.34 14.97
C PHE A 376 -1.59 -11.24 15.82
N SER A 377 -1.28 -9.95 15.56
CA SER A 377 -1.77 -8.84 16.37
C SER A 377 -3.13 -8.30 15.93
N GLY A 378 -3.63 -8.63 14.73
CA GLY A 378 -4.88 -8.08 14.24
C GLY A 378 -5.34 -8.59 12.87
N SER A 379 -6.47 -8.05 12.42
CA SER A 379 -7.02 -8.31 11.10
C SER A 379 -6.32 -7.47 10.01
N TYR A 380 -6.59 -7.81 8.74
CA TYR A 380 -6.12 -7.04 7.58
C TYR A 380 -6.44 -5.53 7.71
N ASN A 381 -7.70 -5.20 8.03
CA ASN A 381 -8.15 -3.81 8.11
C ASN A 381 -7.49 -3.05 9.29
N SER A 382 -7.30 -3.70 10.43
CA SER A 382 -6.59 -3.09 11.57
C SER A 382 -5.16 -2.72 11.21
N LEU A 383 -4.46 -3.60 10.48
CA LEU A 383 -3.09 -3.33 10.01
C LEU A 383 -3.04 -2.16 9.03
N LEU A 384 -4.07 -1.99 8.17
CA LEU A 384 -4.19 -0.84 7.28
C LEU A 384 -4.33 0.48 8.05
N ASP A 385 -5.24 0.52 9.01
CA ASP A 385 -5.55 1.73 9.77
C ASP A 385 -4.29 2.31 10.46
N PHE A 386 -3.49 1.47 11.13
CA PHE A 386 -2.24 1.90 11.78
C PHE A 386 -1.19 2.36 10.77
N THR A 387 -1.02 1.60 9.68
CA THR A 387 0.02 1.83 8.68
C THR A 387 -0.22 3.13 7.92
N VAL A 388 -1.45 3.37 7.47
CA VAL A 388 -1.78 4.53 6.62
C VAL A 388 -1.59 5.85 7.35
N PHE A 389 -2.07 5.98 8.59
CA PHE A 389 -1.89 7.22 9.34
C PHE A 389 -0.40 7.60 9.48
N ALA A 390 0.45 6.61 9.83
CA ALA A 390 1.88 6.83 9.93
C ALA A 390 2.53 7.22 8.58
N ILE A 391 2.10 6.60 7.48
CA ILE A 391 2.56 6.95 6.13
C ILE A 391 2.23 8.41 5.80
N LEU A 392 0.99 8.85 6.05
CA LEU A 392 0.54 10.21 5.71
C LEU A 392 1.38 11.27 6.40
N LEU A 393 1.72 11.07 7.67
CA LEU A 393 2.57 11.98 8.45
C LEU A 393 3.93 12.20 7.77
N PHE A 394 4.60 11.11 7.38
CA PHE A 394 5.92 11.20 6.75
C PHE A 394 5.85 11.62 5.28
N TYR A 395 4.78 11.30 4.56
CA TYR A 395 4.54 11.86 3.23
C TYR A 395 4.37 13.37 3.28
N PHE A 396 3.62 13.89 4.26
CA PHE A 396 3.48 15.32 4.48
C PHE A 396 4.84 15.99 4.70
N LEU A 397 5.63 15.49 5.65
CA LEU A 397 6.95 16.04 5.96
C LEU A 397 7.89 15.98 4.75
N THR A 398 7.85 14.88 3.98
CA THR A 398 8.75 14.72 2.82
C THR A 398 8.37 15.66 1.67
N VAL A 399 7.08 15.84 1.38
CA VAL A 399 6.66 16.81 0.34
C VAL A 399 6.90 18.25 0.81
N LEU A 400 6.71 18.54 2.10
CA LEU A 400 7.05 19.84 2.66
C LEU A 400 8.55 20.18 2.50
N ALA A 401 9.44 19.17 2.54
CA ALA A 401 10.87 19.36 2.35
C ALA A 401 11.23 19.94 0.95
N VAL A 402 10.39 19.72 -0.06
CA VAL A 402 10.63 20.26 -1.43
C VAL A 402 10.58 21.80 -1.44
N PHE A 403 9.88 22.43 -0.48
CA PHE A 403 9.85 23.89 -0.35
C PHE A 403 11.12 24.47 0.29
N ASN A 404 12.00 23.64 0.85
CA ASN A 404 13.23 24.09 1.45
C ASN A 404 14.27 24.46 0.37
N GLN A 405 14.37 25.75 0.05
CA GLN A 405 15.26 26.26 -1.00
C GLN A 405 16.75 25.98 -0.74
N ARG A 406 17.18 25.86 0.53
CA ARG A 406 18.57 25.55 0.88
C ARG A 406 18.97 24.17 0.39
N ILE A 407 18.03 23.23 0.41
CA ILE A 407 18.25 21.84 0.03
C ILE A 407 18.05 21.66 -1.46
N MET A 408 16.97 22.21 -1.99
CA MET A 408 16.65 22.12 -3.41
C MET A 408 17.58 22.91 -4.31
N GLN A 409 18.27 23.95 -3.76
CA GLN A 409 19.18 24.86 -4.48
C GLN A 409 18.52 25.56 -5.69
N GLU A 410 17.22 25.46 -5.82
CA GLU A 410 16.42 26.03 -6.89
C GLU A 410 15.09 26.53 -6.33
N LYS A 411 14.54 27.59 -6.91
CA LYS A 411 13.16 28.01 -6.63
C LYS A 411 12.20 27.11 -7.37
N LEU A 412 11.20 26.62 -6.67
CA LEU A 412 10.11 25.87 -7.32
C LEU A 412 9.36 26.77 -8.30
N ALA A 413 9.01 26.24 -9.45
CA ALA A 413 8.09 26.91 -10.37
C ALA A 413 6.73 27.14 -9.68
N PHE A 414 6.05 28.22 -10.00
CA PHE A 414 4.76 28.56 -9.38
C PHE A 414 3.73 27.42 -9.48
N LYS A 415 3.69 26.73 -10.63
CA LYS A 415 2.82 25.55 -10.84
C LYS A 415 3.11 24.43 -9.84
N ASP A 416 4.40 24.17 -9.59
CA ASP A 416 4.82 23.13 -8.63
C ASP A 416 4.48 23.55 -7.19
N GLN A 417 4.64 24.84 -6.86
CA GLN A 417 4.25 25.35 -5.54
C GLN A 417 2.76 25.15 -5.28
N LEU A 418 1.91 25.49 -6.26
CA LEU A 418 0.46 25.31 -6.14
C LEU A 418 0.09 23.82 -6.02
N LEU A 419 0.70 22.97 -6.84
CA LEU A 419 0.48 21.52 -6.84
C LEU A 419 0.86 20.89 -5.50
N PHE A 420 2.05 21.19 -4.98
CA PHE A 420 2.50 20.63 -3.71
C PHE A 420 1.76 21.24 -2.52
N ALA A 421 1.38 22.52 -2.57
CA ALA A 421 0.56 23.15 -1.52
C ALA A 421 -0.84 22.48 -1.45
N SER A 422 -1.50 22.24 -2.59
CA SER A 422 -2.78 21.52 -2.61
C SER A 422 -2.67 20.11 -2.05
N TYR A 423 -1.59 19.39 -2.38
CA TYR A 423 -1.29 18.09 -1.81
C TYR A 423 -1.17 18.16 -0.27
N LEU A 424 -0.38 19.09 0.25
CA LEU A 424 -0.15 19.24 1.70
C LEU A 424 -1.46 19.58 2.44
N ILE A 425 -2.27 20.48 1.88
CA ILE A 425 -3.57 20.85 2.46
C ILE A 425 -4.49 19.63 2.52
N LEU A 426 -4.64 18.89 1.41
CA LEU A 426 -5.50 17.71 1.36
C LEU A 426 -5.00 16.62 2.32
N LEU A 427 -3.70 16.38 2.37
CA LEU A 427 -3.12 15.37 3.26
C LEU A 427 -3.32 15.75 4.74
N LEU A 428 -3.18 17.04 5.07
CA LEU A 428 -3.44 17.55 6.42
C LEU A 428 -4.91 17.38 6.80
N LEU A 429 -5.85 17.74 5.90
CA LEU A 429 -7.29 17.58 6.14
C LEU A 429 -7.66 16.11 6.37
N ILE A 430 -7.13 15.19 5.54
CA ILE A 430 -7.34 13.74 5.71
C ILE A 430 -6.75 13.28 7.04
N SER A 431 -5.54 13.69 7.40
CA SER A 431 -4.90 13.29 8.66
C SER A 431 -5.66 13.78 9.88
N ILE A 432 -6.17 15.02 9.88
CA ILE A 432 -7.02 15.55 10.94
C ILE A 432 -8.34 14.76 11.02
N ASN A 433 -8.97 14.50 9.89
CA ASN A 433 -10.19 13.69 9.85
C ASN A 433 -9.97 12.29 10.43
N LEU A 434 -8.84 11.63 10.12
CA LEU A 434 -8.51 10.31 10.67
C LEU A 434 -8.27 10.36 12.19
N LEU A 435 -7.68 11.40 12.72
CA LEU A 435 -7.55 11.61 14.17
C LEU A 435 -8.92 11.69 14.85
N TYR A 436 -9.92 12.21 14.16
CA TYR A 436 -11.29 12.34 14.68
C TYR A 436 -12.10 11.03 14.50
N THR A 437 -12.06 10.43 13.31
CA THR A 437 -12.92 9.28 12.95
C THR A 437 -12.31 7.93 13.31
N LYS A 438 -10.99 7.82 13.29
CA LYS A 438 -10.18 6.64 13.60
C LYS A 438 -9.22 6.94 14.76
N THR A 439 -9.76 7.50 15.84
CA THR A 439 -8.98 8.04 16.97
C THR A 439 -7.98 7.04 17.55
N VAL A 440 -8.42 5.80 17.82
CA VAL A 440 -7.55 4.79 18.46
C VAL A 440 -6.36 4.41 17.57
N PRO A 441 -6.55 3.93 16.32
CA PRO A 441 -5.41 3.57 15.47
C PRO A 441 -4.52 4.79 15.15
N SER A 442 -5.08 5.97 14.91
CA SER A 442 -4.31 7.19 14.65
C SER A 442 -3.47 7.62 15.86
N SER A 443 -4.04 7.54 17.08
CA SER A 443 -3.31 7.88 18.32
C SER A 443 -2.19 6.85 18.60
N ILE A 444 -2.41 5.58 18.35
CA ILE A 444 -1.36 4.55 18.47
C ILE A 444 -0.24 4.83 17.46
N GLY A 445 -0.59 5.11 16.20
CA GLY A 445 0.39 5.48 15.17
C GLY A 445 1.24 6.69 15.58
N LEU A 446 0.61 7.76 16.07
CA LEU A 446 1.31 8.94 16.58
C LEU A 446 2.17 8.61 17.82
N GLY A 447 1.64 7.80 18.74
CA GLY A 447 2.36 7.36 19.93
C GLY A 447 3.64 6.59 19.58
N ILE A 448 3.60 5.71 18.55
CA ILE A 448 4.76 4.98 18.05
C ILE A 448 5.82 5.94 17.49
N VAL A 449 5.41 6.96 16.72
CA VAL A 449 6.34 7.97 16.21
C VAL A 449 7.01 8.70 17.38
N LEU A 450 6.24 9.18 18.34
CA LEU A 450 6.75 9.92 19.49
C LEU A 450 7.62 9.07 20.41
N ALA A 451 7.31 7.78 20.56
CA ALA A 451 8.14 6.84 21.32
C ALA A 451 9.55 6.68 20.72
N GLY A 452 9.72 6.93 19.43
CA GLY A 452 11.04 6.96 18.79
C GLY A 452 11.98 8.04 19.33
N ILE A 453 11.46 9.15 19.88
CA ILE A 453 12.28 10.26 20.38
C ILE A 453 13.24 9.81 21.50
N PRO A 454 12.80 9.21 22.62
CA PRO A 454 13.71 8.74 23.66
C PRO A 454 14.67 7.65 23.14
N PHE A 455 14.24 6.77 22.25
CA PHE A 455 15.12 5.75 21.67
C PHE A 455 16.24 6.37 20.84
N TYR A 456 15.97 7.43 20.07
CA TYR A 456 17.00 8.16 19.35
C TYR A 456 18.10 8.69 20.28
N TYR A 457 17.73 9.32 21.38
CA TYR A 457 18.70 9.87 22.33
C TYR A 457 19.49 8.78 23.05
N VAL A 458 18.87 7.65 23.38
CA VAL A 458 19.56 6.48 23.95
C VAL A 458 20.59 5.92 22.97
N MET A 459 20.23 5.77 21.68
CA MET A 459 21.17 5.28 20.67
C MET A 459 22.34 6.26 20.47
N LYS A 460 22.04 7.56 20.35
CA LYS A 460 23.06 8.60 20.19
C LYS A 460 24.05 8.65 21.37
N LYS A 461 23.56 8.41 22.61
CA LYS A 461 24.43 8.39 23.81
C LYS A 461 25.38 7.19 23.82
N ARG A 462 24.96 6.04 23.24
CA ARG A 462 25.81 4.83 23.12
C ARG A 462 26.96 4.98 22.10
N GLU A 463 26.91 5.98 21.24
CA GLU A 463 27.98 6.29 20.28
C GLU A 463 29.09 7.16 20.90
N ILE A 464 28.77 7.89 21.96
CA ILE A 464 29.72 8.81 22.61
C ILE A 464 30.55 8.09 23.67
N ASN A 465 30.13 6.88 24.08
CA ASN A 465 30.85 5.97 24.95
C ASN A 465 31.40 4.76 24.17
#